data_e6d6867d052a5508bbf3184f2f609486
#
_entry.id   e6d6867d052a5508bbf3184f2f609486
#
_cell.length_a   1.000
_cell.length_b   1.000
_cell.length_c   1.000
_cell.angle_alpha   90.00
_cell.angle_beta   90.00
_cell.angle_gamma   90.00
#
_symmetry.space_group_name_H-M   'P 1'
#
loop_
_entity.id
_entity.type
_entity.pdbx_description
1 polymer ?
#
loop_
_entity_poly.entity_id
_entity_poly.type
_entity_poly.pdbx_seq_one_letter_code
_entity_poly.pdbx_strand_id
1 'polypeptide(L)'
;MVKQSVKWLLSRAPLGAVLLGAIAVFLVIGRVEAASITASAEAEEERGNNPNAALFPVQSHPYGFGMDTWAENWWRWEMSIPSDQNPLFHTDFDCSTAQAGPVFFIPPVAVGSQNLVRSCTVEHGKALAFSLSTVLNDYPCPDPTFQPAPGQSLFNFLLTGAMAGNADVAEIDLTLDGVPLNDVLSYHVDSKDLFFFKGDLSLQTTLDSCITGGFQPAAVDAFFVLFKPLSPGHHTITRRVVTDTGRVTGPTTTEIEVLPERQH
;
A
#
# COMPACT_ATOMS: atom_id res chain seq x y z
N MET A 1 -32.69 -11.21 -8.77
CA MET A 1 -32.99 -10.83 -10.17
C MET A 1 -33.36 -9.36 -10.21
N VAL A 2 -32.42 -8.47 -10.46
CA VAL A 2 -32.72 -7.09 -10.91
C VAL A 2 -31.68 -6.74 -11.94
N LYS A 3 -32.07 -6.64 -13.20
CA LYS A 3 -31.30 -6.10 -14.32
C LYS A 3 -31.33 -4.58 -14.24
N GLN A 4 -30.17 -3.95 -14.20
CA GLN A 4 -30.06 -2.53 -14.55
C GLN A 4 -29.21 -2.39 -15.81
N SER A 5 -29.83 -1.86 -16.83
CA SER A 5 -29.25 -1.51 -18.12
C SER A 5 -28.61 -0.13 -18.02
N VAL A 6 -27.32 -0.01 -18.34
CA VAL A 6 -26.62 1.28 -18.49
C VAL A 6 -26.57 1.63 -19.95
N LYS A 7 -27.20 2.76 -20.32
CA LYS A 7 -27.21 3.35 -21.64
C LYS A 7 -25.92 4.13 -21.90
N TRP A 8 -25.24 3.80 -23.00
CA TRP A 8 -24.13 4.56 -23.56
C TRP A 8 -24.61 5.80 -24.30
N LEU A 9 -24.07 6.96 -23.95
CA LEU A 9 -24.18 8.19 -24.73
C LEU A 9 -22.85 8.48 -25.40
N LEU A 10 -22.82 8.35 -26.72
CA LEU A 10 -21.72 8.76 -27.59
C LEU A 10 -21.74 10.30 -27.76
N SER A 11 -20.67 10.97 -27.45
CA SER A 11 -20.44 12.37 -27.83
C SER A 11 -19.21 12.46 -28.72
N ARG A 12 -19.42 13.09 -29.89
CA ARG A 12 -18.46 13.29 -30.97
C ARG A 12 -17.53 14.47 -30.66
N ALA A 13 -16.25 14.32 -30.99
CA ALA A 13 -15.27 15.40 -31.06
C ALA A 13 -15.27 16.05 -32.46
N PRO A 14 -14.91 17.35 -32.59
CA PRO A 14 -14.47 17.91 -33.87
C PRO A 14 -12.95 18.11 -33.90
N LEU A 15 -12.41 17.87 -35.08
CA LEU A 15 -11.06 18.18 -35.54
C LEU A 15 -10.85 19.70 -35.71
N GLY A 16 -9.63 20.13 -35.53
CA GLY A 16 -9.15 21.39 -36.10
C GLY A 16 -7.93 21.98 -35.43
N ALA A 17 -6.85 22.00 -36.06
CA ALA A 17 -5.98 22.97 -36.67
C ALA A 17 -4.50 22.82 -36.29
N VAL A 18 -3.72 22.58 -37.33
CA VAL A 18 -2.25 22.66 -37.39
C VAL A 18 -1.84 24.12 -37.46
N LEU A 19 -0.84 24.55 -36.70
CA LEU A 19 -0.05 25.75 -36.97
C LEU A 19 1.44 25.45 -36.73
N LEU A 20 2.19 25.56 -37.82
CA LEU A 20 3.65 25.61 -37.91
C LEU A 20 4.16 26.99 -37.45
N GLY A 21 5.32 27.04 -36.82
CA GLY A 21 6.04 28.30 -36.69
C GLY A 21 7.22 28.33 -35.73
N ALA A 22 8.41 28.32 -36.33
CA ALA A 22 9.62 29.05 -35.94
C ALA A 22 10.53 28.47 -34.83
N ILE A 23 11.68 28.05 -35.30
CA ILE A 23 12.95 27.77 -34.60
C ILE A 23 13.51 29.10 -34.04
N ALA A 24 13.82 29.11 -32.74
CA ALA A 24 14.73 30.09 -32.16
C ALA A 24 15.78 29.36 -31.29
N VAL A 25 17.00 29.36 -31.77
CA VAL A 25 18.22 28.95 -31.01
C VAL A 25 18.54 30.04 -30.00
N PHE A 26 18.47 29.76 -28.72
CA PHE A 26 19.06 30.59 -27.66
C PHE A 26 19.97 29.77 -26.74
N LEU A 27 21.13 30.36 -26.55
CA LEU A 27 22.32 29.93 -25.80
C LEU A 27 22.06 29.21 -24.47
N VAL A 28 22.78 28.11 -24.30
CA VAL A 28 22.99 27.37 -23.04
C VAL A 28 24.07 28.08 -22.21
N ILE A 29 23.69 28.96 -21.31
CA ILE A 29 24.49 29.36 -20.13
C ILE A 29 23.47 29.80 -19.07
N GLY A 30 23.34 29.00 -17.98
CA GLY A 30 22.56 29.37 -16.78
C GLY A 30 21.54 28.37 -16.29
N ARG A 31 21.88 27.06 -16.21
CA ARG A 31 20.93 26.05 -15.74
C ARG A 31 21.34 25.25 -14.49
N VAL A 32 22.36 25.66 -13.77
CA VAL A 32 22.78 24.91 -12.57
C VAL A 32 22.13 25.45 -11.28
N GLU A 33 21.81 26.75 -11.22
CA GLU A 33 21.17 27.32 -10.02
C GLU A 33 19.66 27.14 -9.97
N ALA A 34 18.96 27.05 -11.11
CA ALA A 34 17.50 26.87 -11.14
C ALA A 34 17.07 25.49 -10.66
N ALA A 35 17.86 24.44 -10.92
CA ALA A 35 17.50 23.07 -10.51
C ALA A 35 17.62 22.85 -8.99
N SER A 36 18.52 23.53 -8.31
CA SER A 36 18.65 23.43 -6.84
C SER A 36 17.58 24.23 -6.10
N ILE A 37 17.11 25.33 -6.67
CA ILE A 37 16.03 26.16 -6.10
C ILE A 37 14.67 25.48 -6.28
N THR A 38 14.42 24.83 -7.43
CA THR A 38 13.18 24.08 -7.65
C THR A 38 13.10 22.84 -6.76
N ALA A 39 14.20 22.08 -6.61
CA ALA A 39 14.23 20.91 -5.73
C ALA A 39 14.05 21.27 -4.24
N SER A 40 14.55 22.44 -3.80
CA SER A 40 14.32 22.90 -2.43
C SER A 40 12.91 23.45 -2.23
N ALA A 41 12.32 24.11 -3.23
CA ALA A 41 10.94 24.58 -3.18
C ALA A 41 9.93 23.43 -3.20
N GLU A 42 10.16 22.41 -4.02
CA GLU A 42 9.37 21.18 -4.04
C GLU A 42 9.46 20.42 -2.70
N ALA A 43 10.66 20.35 -2.09
CA ALA A 43 10.85 19.72 -0.79
C ALA A 43 10.23 20.53 0.37
N GLU A 44 10.12 21.86 0.26
CA GLU A 44 9.41 22.72 1.23
C GLU A 44 7.89 22.67 1.03
N GLU A 45 7.42 22.57 -0.21
CA GLU A 45 6.00 22.39 -0.52
C GLU A 45 5.51 21.00 -0.08
N GLU A 46 6.31 19.94 -0.25
CA GLU A 46 6.01 18.62 0.31
C GLU A 46 5.95 18.64 1.85
N ARG A 47 6.81 19.39 2.53
CA ARG A 47 6.77 19.55 3.99
C ARG A 47 5.55 20.34 4.47
N GLY A 48 5.12 21.34 3.69
CA GLY A 48 3.95 22.16 4.01
C GLY A 48 2.62 21.45 3.82
N ASN A 49 2.58 20.42 2.97
CA ASN A 49 1.34 19.72 2.59
C ASN A 49 1.16 18.35 3.26
N ASN A 50 2.15 17.85 4.01
CA ASN A 50 2.02 16.60 4.76
C ASN A 50 1.46 16.88 6.17
N PRO A 51 0.17 16.59 6.42
CA PRO A 51 -0.45 16.80 7.73
C PRO A 51 0.13 15.89 8.83
N ASN A 52 0.92 14.88 8.43
CA ASN A 52 1.49 13.87 9.32
C ASN A 52 3.02 13.86 9.23
N ALA A 53 3.69 14.57 10.13
CA ALA A 53 5.16 14.66 10.13
C ALA A 53 5.85 13.28 10.24
N ALA A 54 5.23 12.32 10.91
CA ALA A 54 5.74 10.96 11.11
C ALA A 54 5.62 10.07 9.86
N LEU A 55 4.78 10.41 8.90
CA LEU A 55 4.57 9.63 7.68
C LEU A 55 5.36 10.20 6.51
N PHE A 56 5.74 9.34 5.56
CA PHE A 56 6.09 9.79 4.22
C PHE A 56 4.82 10.25 3.50
N PRO A 57 4.86 11.35 2.71
CA PRO A 57 3.74 11.75 1.86
C PRO A 57 3.35 10.64 0.89
N VAL A 58 2.05 10.50 0.58
CA VAL A 58 1.55 9.41 -0.28
C VAL A 58 2.15 9.46 -1.70
N GLN A 59 2.46 10.63 -2.23
CA GLN A 59 3.10 10.80 -3.55
C GLN A 59 4.63 10.68 -3.52
N SER A 60 5.25 10.53 -2.36
CA SER A 60 6.71 10.43 -2.26
C SER A 60 7.22 9.04 -2.69
N HIS A 61 8.51 8.97 -2.99
CA HIS A 61 9.18 7.73 -3.41
C HIS A 61 10.30 7.35 -2.43
N PRO A 62 9.98 7.06 -1.16
CA PRO A 62 10.97 6.69 -0.18
C PRO A 62 11.72 5.43 -0.61
N TYR A 63 13.04 5.48 -0.49
CA TYR A 63 13.94 4.39 -0.91
C TYR A 63 13.82 4.01 -2.40
N GLY A 64 13.33 4.94 -3.25
CA GLY A 64 13.23 4.77 -4.70
C GLY A 64 11.95 4.10 -5.20
N PHE A 65 10.97 3.81 -4.34
CA PHE A 65 9.70 3.18 -4.70
C PHE A 65 8.50 4.04 -4.27
N GLY A 66 7.44 4.07 -5.09
CA GLY A 66 6.15 4.66 -4.73
C GLY A 66 5.44 3.87 -3.63
N MET A 67 4.43 4.47 -3.01
CA MET A 67 3.64 3.82 -1.97
C MET A 67 2.85 2.61 -2.50
N ASP A 68 2.41 2.64 -3.75
CA ASP A 68 1.84 1.51 -4.48
C ASP A 68 2.80 0.31 -4.50
N THR A 69 4.05 0.53 -4.89
CA THR A 69 5.08 -0.52 -4.91
C THR A 69 5.43 -1.02 -3.50
N TRP A 70 5.38 -0.15 -2.47
CA TRP A 70 5.56 -0.59 -1.08
C TRP A 70 4.40 -1.45 -0.59
N ALA A 71 3.16 -1.15 -0.98
CA ALA A 71 2.00 -2.00 -0.69
C ALA A 71 2.12 -3.38 -1.38
N GLU A 72 2.59 -3.43 -2.63
CA GLU A 72 2.90 -4.68 -3.33
C GLU A 72 4.03 -5.47 -2.65
N ASN A 73 5.10 -4.80 -2.20
CA ASN A 73 6.21 -5.45 -1.49
C ASN A 73 5.77 -6.01 -0.14
N TRP A 74 4.86 -5.32 0.56
CA TRP A 74 4.25 -5.82 1.78
C TRP A 74 3.49 -7.14 1.53
N TRP A 75 2.72 -7.23 0.42
CA TRP A 75 2.05 -8.46 0.03
C TRP A 75 3.03 -9.56 -0.41
N ARG A 76 4.13 -9.21 -1.11
CA ARG A 76 5.18 -10.19 -1.44
C ARG A 76 5.79 -10.80 -0.19
N TRP A 77 6.03 -9.98 0.82
CA TRP A 77 6.53 -10.43 2.13
C TRP A 77 5.49 -11.32 2.84
N GLU A 78 4.27 -10.84 2.99
CA GLU A 78 3.20 -11.55 3.71
C GLU A 78 2.92 -12.93 3.10
N MET A 79 2.78 -13.00 1.77
CA MET A 79 2.50 -14.24 1.05
C MET A 79 3.70 -15.20 1.00
N SER A 80 4.91 -14.75 1.29
CA SER A 80 6.10 -15.62 1.35
C SER A 80 6.19 -16.44 2.64
N ILE A 81 5.41 -16.11 3.66
CA ILE A 81 5.48 -16.73 4.98
C ILE A 81 4.56 -17.94 5.02
N PRO A 82 5.09 -19.15 5.38
CA PRO A 82 4.29 -20.36 5.48
C PRO A 82 3.12 -20.22 6.47
N SER A 83 2.02 -20.95 6.23
CA SER A 83 0.79 -20.82 7.00
C SER A 83 0.95 -21.13 8.50
N ASP A 84 1.88 -21.98 8.87
CA ASP A 84 2.19 -22.31 10.28
C ASP A 84 3.01 -21.24 11.01
N GLN A 85 3.48 -20.21 10.28
CA GLN A 85 4.20 -19.06 10.80
C GLN A 85 3.60 -17.72 10.32
N ASN A 86 2.50 -17.75 9.58
CA ASN A 86 1.95 -16.55 8.97
C ASN A 86 1.18 -15.69 9.98
N PRO A 87 1.43 -14.37 10.04
CA PRO A 87 0.84 -13.47 11.03
C PRO A 87 -0.68 -13.31 10.94
N LEU A 88 -1.31 -13.68 9.83
CA LEU A 88 -2.78 -13.71 9.72
C LEU A 88 -3.40 -14.79 10.62
N PHE A 89 -2.65 -15.86 10.91
CA PHE A 89 -3.15 -17.00 11.69
C PHE A 89 -2.55 -17.07 13.09
N HIS A 90 -1.41 -16.42 13.32
CA HIS A 90 -0.64 -16.50 14.55
C HIS A 90 -0.47 -15.13 15.19
N THR A 91 -1.02 -14.97 16.40
CA THR A 91 -0.93 -13.71 17.16
C THR A 91 0.43 -13.52 17.83
N ASP A 92 1.15 -14.59 18.08
CA ASP A 92 2.50 -14.68 18.65
C ASP A 92 3.62 -14.70 17.59
N PHE A 93 3.30 -14.18 16.39
CA PHE A 93 4.21 -14.10 15.26
C PHE A 93 5.50 -13.34 15.59
N ASP A 94 6.64 -13.93 15.22
CA ASP A 94 7.93 -13.23 15.26
C ASP A 94 8.04 -12.20 14.15
N CYS A 95 7.91 -10.94 14.51
CA CYS A 95 7.93 -9.82 13.55
C CYS A 95 9.25 -9.72 12.75
N SER A 96 10.33 -10.36 13.19
CA SER A 96 11.62 -10.37 12.46
C SER A 96 11.61 -11.32 11.24
N THR A 97 10.59 -12.18 11.14
CA THR A 97 10.48 -13.20 10.08
C THR A 97 10.48 -12.56 8.70
N ALA A 98 11.40 -13.02 7.84
CA ALA A 98 11.52 -12.62 6.44
C ALA A 98 11.68 -11.11 6.19
N GLN A 99 12.07 -10.32 7.20
CA GLN A 99 12.34 -8.89 7.05
C GLN A 99 13.64 -8.64 6.30
N ALA A 100 13.62 -7.68 5.35
CA ALA A 100 14.81 -7.32 4.58
C ALA A 100 14.79 -5.85 4.17
N GLY A 101 15.99 -5.27 3.92
CA GLY A 101 16.14 -3.91 3.40
C GLY A 101 15.85 -2.80 4.41
N PRO A 102 15.57 -1.56 3.95
CA PRO A 102 15.44 -0.38 4.81
C PRO A 102 14.05 -0.22 5.42
N VAL A 103 13.08 -1.03 5.00
CA VAL A 103 11.68 -0.98 5.46
C VAL A 103 11.36 -2.25 6.22
N PHE A 104 10.74 -2.08 7.37
CA PHE A 104 10.21 -3.15 8.20
C PHE A 104 8.70 -3.25 7.95
N PHE A 105 8.23 -4.43 7.57
CA PHE A 105 6.82 -4.69 7.32
C PHE A 105 6.10 -5.05 8.62
N ILE A 106 5.14 -4.21 9.02
CA ILE A 106 4.30 -4.48 10.19
C ILE A 106 3.30 -5.59 9.82
N PRO A 107 3.20 -6.63 10.66
CA PRO A 107 2.30 -7.75 10.39
C PRO A 107 0.84 -7.34 10.24
N PRO A 108 0.07 -8.00 9.35
CA PRO A 108 -1.34 -7.74 9.16
C PRO A 108 -2.17 -8.11 10.39
N VAL A 109 -3.40 -7.62 10.37
CA VAL A 109 -4.42 -7.99 11.34
C VAL A 109 -5.62 -8.56 10.59
N ALA A 110 -6.05 -9.75 10.96
CA ALA A 110 -7.20 -10.39 10.34
C ALA A 110 -8.46 -9.50 10.45
N VAL A 111 -9.28 -9.49 9.40
CA VAL A 111 -10.54 -8.73 9.36
C VAL A 111 -11.44 -9.14 10.52
N GLY A 112 -11.99 -8.14 11.22
CA GLY A 112 -12.86 -8.36 12.37
C GLY A 112 -12.13 -8.57 13.70
N SER A 113 -10.79 -8.62 13.72
CA SER A 113 -10.03 -8.67 14.97
C SER A 113 -10.26 -7.42 15.80
N GLN A 114 -10.42 -7.60 17.10
CA GLN A 114 -10.61 -6.52 18.06
C GLN A 114 -9.67 -6.69 19.24
N ASN A 115 -9.16 -5.57 19.75
CA ASN A 115 -8.30 -5.53 20.94
C ASN A 115 -7.04 -6.41 20.85
N LEU A 116 -6.56 -6.66 19.61
CA LEU A 116 -5.31 -7.39 19.40
C LEU A 116 -4.14 -6.47 19.73
N VAL A 117 -3.20 -6.99 20.50
CA VAL A 117 -1.91 -6.34 20.78
C VAL A 117 -0.80 -7.23 20.25
N ARG A 118 0.16 -6.65 19.53
CA ARG A 118 1.39 -7.28 19.08
C ARG A 118 2.59 -6.46 19.49
N SER A 119 3.70 -7.12 19.75
CA SER A 119 4.97 -6.46 20.06
C SER A 119 6.01 -6.86 19.04
N CYS A 120 6.66 -5.87 18.44
CA CYS A 120 7.72 -6.06 17.45
C CYS A 120 8.98 -5.30 17.86
N THR A 121 10.14 -5.91 17.69
CA THR A 121 11.45 -5.25 17.83
C THR A 121 11.96 -4.85 16.45
N VAL A 122 12.36 -3.59 16.29
CA VAL A 122 12.80 -3.01 15.02
C VAL A 122 14.21 -2.43 15.16
N GLU A 123 15.06 -2.69 14.19
CA GLU A 123 16.39 -2.08 14.14
C GLU A 123 16.29 -0.56 13.90
N HIS A 124 17.20 0.20 14.52
CA HIS A 124 17.32 1.64 14.30
C HIS A 124 17.40 1.99 12.81
N GLY A 125 16.74 3.08 12.41
CA GLY A 125 16.79 3.63 11.06
C GLY A 125 15.88 2.95 10.03
N LYS A 126 15.13 1.92 10.39
CA LYS A 126 14.11 1.31 9.52
C LYS A 126 12.84 2.15 9.48
N ALA A 127 12.32 2.38 8.29
CA ALA A 127 10.95 2.85 8.11
C ALA A 127 9.95 1.71 8.38
N LEU A 128 8.70 2.02 8.75
CA LEU A 128 7.70 1.00 9.07
C LEU A 128 6.57 1.04 8.05
N ALA A 129 6.41 -0.04 7.29
CA ALA A 129 5.33 -0.20 6.33
C ALA A 129 4.10 -0.82 6.99
N PHE A 130 2.98 -0.12 6.96
CA PHE A 130 1.76 -0.55 7.60
C PHE A 130 0.56 -0.51 6.66
N SER A 131 -0.02 -1.69 6.42
CA SER A 131 -1.27 -1.84 5.70
C SER A 131 -2.45 -1.63 6.64
N LEU A 132 -3.24 -0.61 6.38
CA LEU A 132 -4.41 -0.24 7.19
C LEU A 132 -5.65 -1.02 6.80
N SER A 133 -5.92 -1.08 5.51
CA SER A 133 -6.89 -1.97 4.85
C SER A 133 -6.37 -2.27 3.46
N THR A 134 -6.40 -3.53 3.05
CA THR A 134 -5.83 -3.92 1.77
C THR A 134 -6.47 -5.17 1.22
N VAL A 135 -6.60 -5.21 -0.09
CA VAL A 135 -7.09 -6.37 -0.84
C VAL A 135 -6.11 -6.70 -1.94
N LEU A 136 -5.69 -7.95 -1.99
CA LEU A 136 -4.94 -8.54 -3.09
C LEU A 136 -5.89 -9.39 -3.92
N ASN A 137 -5.84 -9.24 -5.24
CA ASN A 137 -6.39 -10.22 -6.18
C ASN A 137 -5.27 -10.78 -7.03
N ASP A 138 -5.27 -12.08 -7.23
CA ASP A 138 -4.25 -12.80 -7.96
C ASP A 138 -4.84 -13.81 -8.95
N TYR A 139 -3.99 -14.33 -9.83
CA TYR A 139 -4.38 -15.26 -10.90
C TYR A 139 -3.23 -16.23 -11.19
N PRO A 140 -3.54 -17.49 -11.60
CA PRO A 140 -4.85 -18.07 -11.83
C PRO A 140 -5.51 -18.60 -10.56
N CYS A 141 -6.84 -18.74 -10.59
CA CYS A 141 -7.62 -19.39 -9.55
C CYS A 141 -8.23 -20.71 -10.03
N PRO A 142 -8.49 -21.68 -9.13
CA PRO A 142 -9.18 -22.92 -9.48
C PRO A 142 -10.62 -22.74 -9.93
N ASP A 143 -11.29 -21.67 -9.48
CA ASP A 143 -12.65 -21.34 -9.91
C ASP A 143 -12.65 -20.91 -11.38
N PRO A 144 -13.28 -21.67 -12.29
CA PRO A 144 -13.30 -21.36 -13.70
C PRO A 144 -14.12 -20.10 -14.05
N THR A 145 -14.90 -19.58 -13.09
CA THR A 145 -15.67 -18.33 -13.26
C THR A 145 -14.82 -17.10 -12.90
N PHE A 146 -13.71 -17.27 -12.17
CA PHE A 146 -12.79 -16.20 -11.84
C PHE A 146 -11.81 -15.93 -12.99
N GLN A 147 -12.30 -15.21 -14.00
CA GLN A 147 -11.51 -14.87 -15.19
C GLN A 147 -11.97 -13.54 -15.79
N PRO A 148 -11.09 -12.84 -16.53
CA PRO A 148 -11.46 -11.61 -17.22
C PRO A 148 -12.63 -11.84 -18.20
N ALA A 149 -13.49 -10.84 -18.30
CA ALA A 149 -14.51 -10.83 -19.36
C ALA A 149 -13.87 -10.71 -20.76
N PRO A 150 -14.55 -11.12 -21.84
CA PRO A 150 -14.03 -10.94 -23.19
C PRO A 150 -13.60 -9.49 -23.46
N GLY A 151 -12.33 -9.31 -23.81
CA GLY A 151 -11.72 -8.00 -24.07
C GLY A 151 -11.27 -7.21 -22.83
N GLN A 152 -11.46 -7.71 -21.63
CA GLN A 152 -10.92 -7.14 -20.40
C GLN A 152 -9.47 -7.60 -20.20
N SER A 153 -8.56 -6.67 -19.89
CA SER A 153 -7.20 -7.06 -19.50
C SER A 153 -7.19 -7.74 -18.13
N LEU A 154 -6.22 -8.64 -17.92
CA LEU A 154 -6.05 -9.29 -16.61
C LEU A 154 -5.81 -8.25 -15.49
N PHE A 155 -5.01 -7.22 -15.77
CA PHE A 155 -4.79 -6.13 -14.82
C PHE A 155 -6.09 -5.47 -14.38
N ASN A 156 -6.91 -5.02 -15.33
CA ASN A 156 -8.18 -4.36 -15.01
C ASN A 156 -9.16 -5.28 -14.28
N PHE A 157 -9.14 -6.58 -14.59
CA PHE A 157 -9.95 -7.57 -13.89
C PHE A 157 -9.55 -7.67 -12.41
N LEU A 158 -8.26 -7.88 -12.15
CA LEU A 158 -7.74 -8.07 -10.79
C LEU A 158 -7.85 -6.77 -9.97
N LEU A 159 -7.47 -5.63 -10.55
CA LEU A 159 -7.57 -4.35 -9.86
C LEU A 159 -9.01 -3.98 -9.51
N THR A 160 -9.96 -4.16 -10.44
CA THR A 160 -11.38 -3.87 -10.18
C THR A 160 -11.91 -4.72 -9.01
N GLY A 161 -11.50 -5.98 -8.92
CA GLY A 161 -11.89 -6.84 -7.82
C GLY A 161 -11.23 -6.41 -6.49
N ALA A 162 -9.96 -6.01 -6.50
CA ALA A 162 -9.27 -5.51 -5.31
C ALA A 162 -9.94 -4.22 -4.80
N MET A 163 -10.20 -3.25 -5.68
CA MET A 163 -10.91 -2.01 -5.36
C MET A 163 -12.31 -2.27 -4.79
N ALA A 164 -13.04 -3.25 -5.35
CA ALA A 164 -14.36 -3.60 -4.85
C ALA A 164 -14.32 -4.14 -3.41
N GLY A 165 -13.24 -4.82 -3.02
CA GLY A 165 -13.03 -5.35 -1.68
C GLY A 165 -12.73 -4.29 -0.61
N ASN A 166 -12.24 -3.12 -1.01
CA ASN A 166 -11.99 -1.97 -0.12
C ASN A 166 -13.01 -0.83 -0.26
N ALA A 167 -13.97 -0.95 -1.19
CA ALA A 167 -14.89 0.12 -1.54
C ALA A 167 -15.80 0.56 -0.38
N ASP A 168 -15.99 -0.28 0.62
CA ASP A 168 -16.83 -0.01 1.79
C ASP A 168 -16.06 0.62 2.97
N VAL A 169 -14.76 0.88 2.86
CA VAL A 169 -13.97 1.54 3.91
C VAL A 169 -14.41 2.99 4.05
N ALA A 170 -15.01 3.34 5.19
CA ALA A 170 -15.57 4.66 5.45
C ALA A 170 -14.72 5.51 6.41
N GLU A 171 -14.02 4.87 7.36
CA GLU A 171 -13.23 5.55 8.38
C GLU A 171 -11.99 4.73 8.74
N ILE A 172 -10.88 5.40 8.90
CA ILE A 172 -9.64 4.82 9.44
C ILE A 172 -9.09 5.74 10.51
N ASP A 173 -9.08 5.24 11.76
CA ASP A 173 -8.37 5.87 12.85
C ASP A 173 -6.97 5.27 12.96
N LEU A 174 -5.96 6.11 12.96
CA LEU A 174 -4.57 5.74 13.14
C LEU A 174 -3.91 6.68 14.14
N THR A 175 -3.22 6.13 15.13
CA THR A 175 -2.45 6.91 16.09
C THR A 175 -1.03 6.40 16.20
N LEU A 176 -0.09 7.32 16.45
CA LEU A 176 1.28 7.02 16.85
C LEU A 176 1.49 7.60 18.24
N ASP A 177 1.84 6.78 19.23
CA ASP A 177 2.06 7.18 20.63
C ASP A 177 0.87 7.93 21.23
N GLY A 178 -0.34 7.51 20.86
CA GLY A 178 -1.60 8.15 21.26
C GLY A 178 -1.93 9.45 20.53
N VAL A 179 -1.06 9.94 19.64
CA VAL A 179 -1.31 11.13 18.81
C VAL A 179 -2.02 10.73 17.52
N PRO A 180 -3.23 11.25 17.25
CA PRO A 180 -3.95 10.95 16.01
C PRO A 180 -3.19 11.44 14.77
N LEU A 181 -3.21 10.63 13.72
CA LEU A 181 -2.76 11.02 12.38
C LEU A 181 -3.97 11.47 11.56
N ASN A 182 -3.78 12.56 10.81
CA ASN A 182 -4.87 13.22 10.11
C ASN A 182 -5.02 12.69 8.68
N ASP A 183 -6.23 12.79 8.13
CA ASP A 183 -6.53 12.52 6.72
C ASP A 183 -5.95 11.18 6.21
N VAL A 184 -6.06 10.14 7.02
CA VAL A 184 -5.46 8.82 6.73
C VAL A 184 -6.10 8.17 5.52
N LEU A 185 -7.36 8.48 5.21
CA LEU A 185 -8.04 8.00 4.00
C LEU A 185 -7.39 8.50 2.70
N SER A 186 -6.64 9.62 2.73
CA SER A 186 -5.89 10.10 1.56
C SER A 186 -4.69 9.21 1.20
N TYR A 187 -4.29 8.30 2.08
CA TYR A 187 -3.23 7.31 1.83
C TYR A 187 -3.75 6.06 1.11
N HIS A 188 -4.71 6.25 0.22
CA HIS A 188 -5.23 5.21 -0.66
C HIS A 188 -4.35 5.07 -1.91
N VAL A 189 -3.89 3.85 -2.18
CA VAL A 189 -3.03 3.51 -3.31
C VAL A 189 -3.50 2.22 -3.98
N ASP A 190 -3.26 2.14 -5.27
CA ASP A 190 -3.59 0.98 -6.09
C ASP A 190 -2.42 0.63 -7.01
N SER A 191 -2.26 -0.64 -7.36
CA SER A 191 -1.29 -1.09 -8.37
C SER A 191 -1.47 -0.34 -9.68
N LYS A 192 -0.35 0.05 -10.32
CA LYS A 192 -0.37 0.76 -11.62
C LYS A 192 -0.22 -0.21 -12.79
N ASP A 193 0.24 -1.42 -12.53
CA ASP A 193 0.37 -2.53 -13.49
C ASP A 193 0.29 -3.86 -12.71
N LEU A 194 0.30 -5.00 -13.42
CA LEU A 194 0.46 -6.29 -12.79
C LEU A 194 1.81 -6.37 -12.07
N PHE A 195 1.79 -6.73 -10.82
CA PHE A 195 2.99 -7.19 -10.14
C PHE A 195 2.98 -8.71 -9.98
N PHE A 196 4.13 -9.28 -9.62
CA PHE A 196 4.28 -10.72 -9.43
C PHE A 196 4.76 -11.02 -8.03
N PHE A 197 4.17 -12.06 -7.44
CA PHE A 197 4.60 -12.59 -6.16
C PHE A 197 4.70 -14.12 -6.23
N LYS A 198 5.38 -14.70 -5.26
CA LYS A 198 5.41 -16.14 -5.03
C LYS A 198 4.88 -16.42 -3.65
N GLY A 199 3.65 -16.91 -3.56
CA GLY A 199 3.05 -17.34 -2.31
C GLY A 199 3.63 -18.68 -1.83
N ASP A 200 3.74 -18.86 -0.50
CA ASP A 200 4.02 -20.18 0.04
C ASP A 200 2.84 -21.12 -0.22
N LEU A 201 3.14 -22.33 -0.71
CA LEU A 201 2.08 -23.26 -1.11
C LEU A 201 1.18 -23.71 0.04
N SER A 202 1.63 -23.65 1.28
CA SER A 202 0.80 -23.95 2.44
C SER A 202 -0.38 -22.99 2.63
N LEU A 203 -0.30 -21.78 2.05
CA LEU A 203 -1.37 -20.79 2.06
C LEU A 203 -2.53 -21.16 1.12
N GLN A 204 -2.31 -22.04 0.14
CA GLN A 204 -3.35 -22.45 -0.81
C GLN A 204 -4.59 -23.02 -0.12
N THR A 205 -4.41 -23.77 0.98
CA THR A 205 -5.50 -24.42 1.70
C THR A 205 -5.99 -23.63 2.91
N THR A 206 -5.24 -22.65 3.37
CA THR A 206 -5.53 -21.92 4.62
C THR A 206 -5.97 -20.49 4.40
N LEU A 207 -5.53 -19.85 3.33
CA LEU A 207 -5.79 -18.44 3.04
C LEU A 207 -6.50 -18.25 1.70
N ASP A 208 -5.87 -18.68 0.60
CA ASP A 208 -6.34 -18.41 -0.75
C ASP A 208 -6.04 -19.56 -1.69
N SER A 209 -7.10 -20.19 -2.20
CA SER A 209 -7.00 -21.32 -3.14
C SER A 209 -6.32 -20.97 -4.48
N CYS A 210 -6.18 -19.68 -4.78
CA CYS A 210 -5.50 -19.18 -5.99
C CYS A 210 -3.97 -19.27 -5.89
N ILE A 211 -3.41 -19.47 -4.70
CA ILE A 211 -1.96 -19.59 -4.50
C ILE A 211 -1.42 -20.83 -5.25
N THR A 212 -0.48 -20.59 -6.16
CA THR A 212 0.11 -21.65 -7.00
C THR A 212 1.44 -22.19 -6.49
N GLY A 213 2.09 -21.48 -5.56
CA GLY A 213 3.48 -21.77 -5.14
C GLY A 213 4.53 -21.35 -6.17
N GLY A 214 4.13 -20.90 -7.37
CA GLY A 214 4.96 -20.27 -8.40
C GLY A 214 4.84 -18.75 -8.41
N PHE A 215 5.55 -18.10 -9.36
CA PHE A 215 5.29 -16.68 -9.62
C PHE A 215 3.94 -16.51 -10.30
N GLN A 216 3.09 -15.68 -9.73
CA GLN A 216 1.75 -15.40 -10.25
C GLN A 216 1.45 -13.91 -10.26
N PRO A 217 0.69 -13.41 -11.27
CA PRO A 217 0.32 -12.01 -11.38
C PRO A 217 -0.75 -11.63 -10.36
N ALA A 218 -0.65 -10.40 -9.88
CA ALA A 218 -1.60 -9.81 -8.93
C ALA A 218 -1.78 -8.32 -9.15
N ALA A 219 -2.83 -7.77 -8.53
CA ALA A 219 -3.05 -6.35 -8.33
C ALA A 219 -3.53 -6.11 -6.90
N VAL A 220 -3.19 -4.96 -6.32
CA VAL A 220 -3.55 -4.57 -4.96
C VAL A 220 -4.28 -3.24 -4.96
N ASP A 221 -5.22 -3.10 -4.05
CA ASP A 221 -5.83 -1.86 -3.60
C ASP A 221 -5.63 -1.75 -2.09
N ALA A 222 -5.12 -0.62 -1.59
CA ALA A 222 -4.73 -0.49 -0.19
C ALA A 222 -4.85 0.94 0.35
N PHE A 223 -5.30 1.06 1.59
CA PHE A 223 -4.97 2.17 2.46
C PHE A 223 -3.65 1.81 3.17
N PHE A 224 -2.58 2.50 2.78
CA PHE A 224 -1.22 2.10 3.13
C PHE A 224 -0.38 3.28 3.55
N VAL A 225 0.32 3.15 4.67
CA VAL A 225 1.22 4.19 5.17
C VAL A 225 2.63 3.65 5.36
N LEU A 226 3.59 4.56 5.18
CA LEU A 226 4.98 4.31 5.51
C LEU A 226 5.41 5.35 6.56
N PHE A 227 5.65 4.89 7.78
CA PHE A 227 6.24 5.71 8.82
C PHE A 227 7.70 5.96 8.52
N LYS A 228 8.16 7.19 8.72
CA LYS A 228 9.59 7.50 8.76
C LYS A 228 10.24 6.73 9.91
N PRO A 229 11.57 6.50 9.87
CA PRO A 229 12.25 5.88 10.98
C PRO A 229 11.92 6.57 12.31
N LEU A 230 11.46 5.77 13.28
CA LEU A 230 11.15 6.25 14.61
C LEU A 230 12.43 6.37 15.44
N SER A 231 12.39 7.18 16.50
CA SER A 231 13.49 7.28 17.47
C SER A 231 13.68 5.96 18.22
N PRO A 232 14.87 5.68 18.78
CA PRO A 232 15.04 4.56 19.68
C PRO A 232 14.11 4.66 20.90
N GLY A 233 13.55 3.51 21.33
CA GLY A 233 12.62 3.39 22.45
C GLY A 233 11.30 2.74 22.08
N HIS A 234 10.35 2.85 23.00
CA HIS A 234 9.02 2.26 22.85
C HIS A 234 8.08 3.21 22.08
N HIS A 235 7.36 2.67 21.12
CA HIS A 235 6.31 3.35 20.37
C HIS A 235 5.07 2.47 20.29
N THR A 236 3.90 3.10 20.13
CA THR A 236 2.64 2.39 19.93
C THR A 236 1.94 2.90 18.67
N ILE A 237 1.54 1.99 17.81
CA ILE A 237 0.70 2.28 16.65
C ILE A 237 -0.64 1.62 16.87
N THR A 238 -1.73 2.42 16.94
CA THR A 238 -3.08 1.89 17.08
C THR A 238 -3.89 2.20 15.83
N ARG A 239 -4.58 1.18 15.31
CA ARG A 239 -5.42 1.26 14.12
C ARG A 239 -6.83 0.77 14.39
N ARG A 240 -7.84 1.48 13.85
CA ARG A 240 -9.23 1.03 13.75
C ARG A 240 -9.75 1.35 12.36
N VAL A 241 -10.50 0.44 11.75
CA VAL A 241 -11.15 0.61 10.45
C VAL A 241 -12.64 0.37 10.58
N VAL A 242 -13.45 1.24 10.01
CA VAL A 242 -14.91 1.12 9.98
C VAL A 242 -15.38 1.13 8.53
N THR A 243 -16.27 0.21 8.20
CA THR A 243 -16.94 0.19 6.89
C THR A 243 -18.25 0.99 6.92
N ASP A 244 -18.77 1.35 5.75
CA ASP A 244 -20.06 2.04 5.59
C ASP A 244 -21.25 1.20 6.11
N THR A 245 -21.08 -0.12 6.19
CA THR A 245 -22.04 -1.05 6.80
C THR A 245 -21.94 -1.12 8.32
N GLY A 246 -21.00 -0.37 8.93
CA GLY A 246 -20.74 -0.35 10.37
C GLY A 246 -19.92 -1.54 10.90
N ARG A 247 -19.32 -2.36 10.03
CA ARG A 247 -18.36 -3.38 10.47
C ARG A 247 -17.08 -2.71 10.96
N VAL A 248 -16.57 -3.13 12.11
CA VAL A 248 -15.37 -2.59 12.76
C VAL A 248 -14.28 -3.65 12.80
N THR A 249 -13.08 -3.28 12.40
CA THR A 249 -11.83 -4.02 12.63
C THR A 249 -10.94 -3.16 13.52
N GLY A 250 -10.54 -3.69 14.67
CA GLY A 250 -9.79 -2.94 15.68
C GLY A 250 -10.68 -2.39 16.84
N PRO A 251 -10.12 -1.59 17.77
CA PRO A 251 -8.73 -1.14 17.73
C PRO A 251 -7.74 -2.32 17.83
N THR A 252 -6.64 -2.20 17.12
CA THR A 252 -5.51 -3.12 17.20
C THR A 252 -4.27 -2.30 17.44
N THR A 253 -3.40 -2.77 18.36
CA THR A 253 -2.20 -2.06 18.77
C THR A 253 -0.96 -2.86 18.37
N THR A 254 -0.02 -2.21 17.73
CA THR A 254 1.33 -2.72 17.53
C THR A 254 2.28 -1.92 18.42
N GLU A 255 2.87 -2.59 19.38
CA GLU A 255 3.95 -2.07 20.20
C GLU A 255 5.26 -2.25 19.47
N ILE A 256 6.03 -1.20 19.32
CA ILE A 256 7.31 -1.18 18.60
C ILE A 256 8.42 -0.83 19.57
N GLU A 257 9.39 -1.73 19.74
CA GLU A 257 10.66 -1.44 20.39
C GLU A 257 11.69 -1.13 19.32
N VAL A 258 12.07 0.14 19.17
CA VAL A 258 13.16 0.56 18.27
C VAL A 258 14.48 0.46 19.00
N LEU A 259 15.36 -0.40 18.52
CA LEU A 259 16.68 -0.60 19.12
C LEU A 259 17.54 0.67 18.98
N PRO A 260 18.46 0.92 19.92
CA PRO A 260 19.43 2.01 19.79
C PRO A 260 20.36 1.77 18.60
N GLU A 261 20.91 2.84 18.06
CA GLU A 261 21.94 2.76 17.03
C GLU A 261 23.15 1.95 17.54
N ARG A 262 23.58 0.97 16.74
CA ARG A 262 24.78 0.18 17.09
C ARG A 262 26.00 1.10 17.01
N GLN A 263 26.68 1.30 18.11
CA GLN A 263 28.02 1.93 18.12
C GLN A 263 29.03 0.93 17.53
N HIS A 264 29.63 1.28 16.43
CA HIS A 264 30.70 0.51 15.75
C HIS A 264 32.09 0.96 16.22
#